data_1c7740a7673811453ba2538cc6dc26bf
#
_entry.id   1c7740a7673811453ba2538cc6dc26bf
#
_cell.length_a   1.000
_cell.length_b   1.000
_cell.length_c   1.000
_cell.angle_alpha   90.00
_cell.angle_beta   90.00
_cell.angle_gamma   90.00
#
_symmetry.space_group_name_H-M   'P 1'
#
loop_
_entity.id
_entity.type
_entity.pdbx_description
1 polymer ?
#
loop_
_entity_poly.entity_id
_entity_poly.type
_entity_poly.pdbx_seq_one_letter_code
_entity_poly.pdbx_strand_id
1 'polypeptide(L)'
;MEKYEISIRTLVEFILRYGDITTSDKPGQNVERAQYGAHIHKKLQQEFEKEKDYNKEAYVRHTYEKSDISLTVTGRADGWYITDDKLYVDEIKTVEFDLEIMEEIDPLHLAQAMCYAYVLSLDEKMNSIVNVIYYNIHTDEKRIMQKEYTFAELEEFFLNLCERYISWISFDRERKVKLHVQLKELKFPFPMYREGQRQLCTAVYRTIERENKLLVQAPTGIGKTISVLFPSLKAVAEGKGGRIFFLTARNAGVLAPQDTLLMLNSKANDLSFIALTAKEKICPFELACNPEDC
;
A
#
# COMPACT_ATOMS: atom_id res chain seq x y z
N MET A 1 10.55 18.11 -13.59
CA MET A 1 9.99 17.54 -12.35
C MET A 1 9.26 16.26 -12.68
N GLU A 2 9.61 15.20 -12.01
CA GLU A 2 8.92 13.90 -12.10
C GLU A 2 7.65 13.94 -11.25
N LYS A 3 6.54 13.48 -11.85
CA LYS A 3 5.21 13.60 -11.22
C LYS A 3 4.79 12.29 -10.60
N TYR A 4 4.37 12.36 -9.34
CA TYR A 4 3.80 11.25 -8.59
C TYR A 4 2.42 11.64 -8.06
N GLU A 5 1.54 10.66 -7.96
CA GLU A 5 0.21 10.85 -7.36
C GLU A 5 -0.04 9.73 -6.35
N ILE A 6 -0.61 10.10 -5.19
CA ILE A 6 -0.96 9.18 -4.11
C ILE A 6 -2.23 9.64 -3.42
N SER A 7 -3.06 8.69 -2.96
CA SER A 7 -4.20 9.05 -2.12
C SER A 7 -3.76 9.36 -0.69
N ILE A 8 -4.47 10.24 0.01
CA ILE A 8 -4.28 10.55 1.43
C ILE A 8 -4.24 9.26 2.25
N ARG A 9 -5.22 8.38 2.05
CA ARG A 9 -5.28 7.09 2.75
C ARG A 9 -3.99 6.28 2.55
N THR A 10 -3.55 6.12 1.31
CA THR A 10 -2.34 5.34 1.01
C THR A 10 -1.08 6.00 1.57
N LEU A 11 -0.99 7.33 1.51
CA LEU A 11 0.13 8.10 2.08
C LEU A 11 0.23 7.88 3.59
N VAL A 12 -0.89 8.04 4.30
CA VAL A 12 -0.98 7.85 5.74
C VAL A 12 -0.64 6.41 6.12
N GLU A 13 -1.26 5.42 5.48
CA GLU A 13 -0.97 4.00 5.73
C GLU A 13 0.49 3.65 5.43
N PHE A 14 1.09 4.22 4.38
CA PHE A 14 2.48 3.94 4.02
C PHE A 14 3.48 4.51 5.04
N ILE A 15 3.23 5.72 5.53
CA ILE A 15 4.17 6.43 6.40
C ILE A 15 3.99 6.12 7.88
N LEU A 16 2.76 5.91 8.34
CA LEU A 16 2.41 5.83 9.76
C LEU A 16 1.99 4.43 10.21
N ARG A 17 1.85 3.47 9.29
CA ARG A 17 1.49 2.10 9.69
C ARG A 17 2.48 1.55 10.71
N TYR A 18 1.96 1.00 11.77
CA TYR A 18 2.70 0.35 12.86
C TYR A 18 2.04 -0.96 13.23
N GLY A 19 2.71 -1.78 14.02
CA GLY A 19 2.23 -3.07 14.48
C GLY A 19 2.40 -4.19 13.47
N ASP A 20 1.79 -5.32 13.79
CA ASP A 20 1.89 -6.56 13.03
C ASP A 20 0.90 -6.65 11.86
N ILE A 21 1.03 -7.71 11.06
CA ILE A 21 0.08 -7.99 9.97
C ILE A 21 -1.26 -8.37 10.58
N THR A 22 -2.28 -7.53 10.36
CA THR A 22 -3.63 -7.80 10.84
C THR A 22 -4.29 -8.94 10.06
N THR A 23 -5.14 -9.70 10.72
CA THR A 23 -5.83 -10.88 10.17
C THR A 23 -7.31 -10.67 9.91
N SER A 24 -7.79 -9.46 10.14
CA SER A 24 -9.22 -9.11 10.10
C SER A 24 -9.88 -9.27 8.73
N ASP A 25 -9.10 -9.39 7.65
CA ASP A 25 -9.64 -9.44 6.30
C ASP A 25 -9.81 -10.89 5.81
N LYS A 26 -10.96 -11.50 6.03
CA LYS A 26 -11.32 -12.77 5.38
C LYS A 26 -11.61 -12.52 3.89
N PRO A 27 -11.00 -13.29 2.97
CA PRO A 27 -11.33 -13.19 1.54
C PRO A 27 -12.84 -13.40 1.31
N GLY A 28 -13.49 -12.44 0.66
CA GLY A 28 -14.92 -12.51 0.32
C GLY A 28 -15.85 -11.66 1.22
N GLN A 29 -15.48 -11.34 2.46
CA GLN A 29 -16.28 -10.43 3.30
C GLN A 29 -16.09 -8.95 2.93
N ASN A 30 -15.00 -8.61 2.24
CA ASN A 30 -14.65 -7.22 1.93
C ASN A 30 -15.64 -6.50 1.02
N VAL A 31 -16.32 -7.20 0.10
CA VAL A 31 -17.26 -6.55 -0.84
C VAL A 31 -18.57 -6.18 -0.14
N GLU A 32 -19.14 -7.09 0.63
CA GLU A 32 -20.39 -6.83 1.39
C GLU A 32 -20.14 -5.79 2.47
N ARG A 33 -19.02 -5.88 3.19
CA ARG A 33 -18.60 -4.93 4.21
C ARG A 33 -18.38 -3.53 3.63
N ALA A 34 -17.71 -3.43 2.47
CA ALA A 34 -17.50 -2.15 1.79
C ALA A 34 -18.82 -1.52 1.31
N GLN A 35 -19.76 -2.33 0.80
CA GLN A 35 -21.09 -1.86 0.41
C GLN A 35 -21.91 -1.40 1.61
N TYR A 36 -21.85 -2.14 2.71
CA TYR A 36 -22.53 -1.77 3.94
C TYR A 36 -21.92 -0.49 4.53
N GLY A 37 -20.59 -0.39 4.60
CA GLY A 37 -19.89 0.82 5.02
C GLY A 37 -20.31 2.05 4.20
N ALA A 38 -20.34 1.94 2.88
CA ALA A 38 -20.80 3.02 2.01
C ALA A 38 -22.28 3.41 2.27
N HIS A 39 -23.14 2.45 2.61
CA HIS A 39 -24.52 2.74 3.01
C HIS A 39 -24.59 3.54 4.30
N ILE A 40 -23.80 3.17 5.31
CA ILE A 40 -23.73 3.89 6.59
C ILE A 40 -23.19 5.31 6.43
N HIS A 41 -22.11 5.49 5.65
CA HIS A 41 -21.60 6.83 5.32
C HIS A 41 -22.74 7.71 4.77
N LYS A 42 -23.45 7.21 3.77
CA LYS A 42 -24.56 7.94 3.17
C LYS A 42 -25.70 8.26 4.15
N LYS A 43 -26.04 7.32 5.05
CA LYS A 43 -27.04 7.49 6.10
C LYS A 43 -26.63 8.63 7.05
N LEU A 44 -25.42 8.59 7.59
CA LEU A 44 -24.91 9.60 8.52
C LEU A 44 -24.78 10.97 7.86
N GLN A 45 -24.27 11.04 6.64
CA GLN A 45 -24.18 12.27 5.87
C GLN A 45 -25.57 12.92 5.66
N GLN A 46 -26.61 12.12 5.37
CA GLN A 46 -27.98 12.61 5.25
C GLN A 46 -28.59 13.10 6.58
N GLU A 47 -28.18 12.52 7.71
CA GLU A 47 -28.55 13.00 9.03
C GLU A 47 -27.91 14.37 9.29
N PHE A 48 -26.61 14.51 9.05
CA PHE A 48 -25.86 15.75 9.26
C PHE A 48 -26.32 16.91 8.35
N GLU A 49 -26.67 16.64 7.10
CA GLU A 49 -27.23 17.64 6.18
C GLU A 49 -28.53 18.27 6.67
N LYS A 50 -29.29 17.61 7.56
CA LYS A 50 -30.53 18.15 8.14
C LYS A 50 -30.27 19.07 9.33
N GLU A 51 -29.12 18.90 9.98
CA GLU A 51 -28.78 19.58 11.23
C GLU A 51 -27.89 20.80 11.03
N LYS A 52 -27.09 20.82 9.93
CA LYS A 52 -26.07 21.84 9.69
C LYS A 52 -25.79 22.00 8.19
N ASP A 53 -25.13 23.10 7.80
CA ASP A 53 -24.67 23.33 6.43
C ASP A 53 -23.49 22.39 6.12
N TYR A 54 -23.82 21.14 5.83
CA TYR A 54 -22.89 20.02 5.71
C TYR A 54 -22.53 19.74 4.27
N ASN A 55 -21.25 19.76 3.98
CA ASN A 55 -20.70 19.43 2.67
C ASN A 55 -20.14 18.02 2.68
N LYS A 56 -20.73 17.09 1.94
CA LYS A 56 -20.33 15.69 1.86
C LYS A 56 -19.44 15.39 0.68
N GLU A 57 -18.64 14.34 0.79
CA GLU A 57 -17.87 13.76 -0.32
C GLU A 57 -16.92 14.76 -1.01
N ALA A 58 -16.30 15.66 -0.23
CA ALA A 58 -15.44 16.69 -0.79
C ALA A 58 -14.15 16.11 -1.38
N TYR A 59 -13.97 16.25 -2.70
CA TYR A 59 -12.71 15.92 -3.33
C TYR A 59 -11.65 16.95 -2.98
N VAL A 60 -10.53 16.49 -2.45
CA VAL A 60 -9.38 17.31 -2.09
C VAL A 60 -8.16 16.92 -2.92
N ARG A 61 -7.38 17.94 -3.28
CA ARG A 61 -6.14 17.77 -4.04
C ARG A 61 -5.14 18.84 -3.65
N HIS A 62 -3.94 18.44 -3.31
CA HIS A 62 -2.82 19.34 -3.05
C HIS A 62 -1.56 18.82 -3.72
N THR A 63 -0.73 19.71 -4.24
CA THR A 63 0.54 19.35 -4.87
C THR A 63 1.69 19.95 -4.07
N TYR A 64 2.57 19.09 -3.59
CA TYR A 64 3.79 19.45 -2.88
C TYR A 64 5.00 19.20 -3.77
N GLU A 65 5.85 20.22 -3.89
CA GLU A 65 7.01 20.17 -4.75
C GLU A 65 8.30 20.28 -3.94
N LYS A 66 9.22 19.34 -4.16
CA LYS A 66 10.55 19.34 -3.55
C LYS A 66 11.58 18.77 -4.51
N SER A 67 12.67 19.53 -4.74
CA SER A 67 13.74 19.17 -5.69
C SER A 67 13.19 18.95 -7.11
N ASP A 68 13.35 17.76 -7.66
CA ASP A 68 12.88 17.36 -8.99
C ASP A 68 11.57 16.55 -8.96
N ILE A 69 10.93 16.45 -7.80
CA ILE A 69 9.70 15.67 -7.58
C ILE A 69 8.52 16.60 -7.33
N SER A 70 7.41 16.32 -8.02
CA SER A 70 6.11 16.92 -7.81
C SER A 70 5.14 15.84 -7.33
N LEU A 71 4.77 15.88 -6.05
CA LEU A 71 3.87 14.92 -5.41
C LEU A 71 2.47 15.49 -5.32
N THR A 72 1.52 14.92 -6.03
CA THR A 72 0.10 15.25 -5.90
C THR A 72 -0.55 14.28 -4.93
N VAL A 73 -1.12 14.83 -3.87
CA VAL A 73 -1.89 14.08 -2.86
C VAL A 73 -3.36 14.34 -3.08
N THR A 74 -4.15 13.28 -3.23
CA THR A 74 -5.58 13.36 -3.51
C THR A 74 -6.39 12.58 -2.48
N GLY A 75 -7.66 12.94 -2.32
CA GLY A 75 -8.55 12.20 -1.43
C GLY A 75 -9.98 12.67 -1.53
N ARG A 76 -10.83 12.05 -0.73
CA ARG A 76 -12.23 12.42 -0.59
C ARG A 76 -12.59 12.40 0.89
N ALA A 77 -12.82 13.59 1.46
CA ALA A 77 -13.28 13.73 2.83
C ALA A 77 -14.75 13.31 2.92
N ASP A 78 -15.12 12.56 3.96
CA ASP A 78 -16.49 12.11 4.14
C ASP A 78 -17.46 13.28 4.33
N GLY A 79 -17.02 14.33 5.06
CA GLY A 79 -17.78 15.56 5.19
C GLY A 79 -17.05 16.68 5.91
N TRP A 80 -17.57 17.90 5.73
CA TRP A 80 -17.06 19.08 6.42
C TRP A 80 -18.13 20.19 6.51
N TYR A 81 -17.95 21.10 7.45
CA TYR A 81 -18.78 22.28 7.63
C TYR A 81 -18.00 23.35 8.40
N ILE A 82 -18.49 24.59 8.36
CA ILE A 82 -17.90 25.70 9.10
C ILE A 82 -18.92 26.22 10.10
N THR A 83 -18.51 26.39 11.33
CA THR A 83 -19.27 27.07 12.38
C THR A 83 -18.31 27.71 13.38
N ASP A 84 -18.69 28.85 13.95
CA ASP A 84 -17.90 29.63 14.92
C ASP A 84 -16.46 29.89 14.46
N ASP A 85 -16.29 30.26 13.19
CA ASP A 85 -14.99 30.50 12.55
C ASP A 85 -14.00 29.34 12.60
N LYS A 86 -14.51 28.11 12.73
CA LYS A 86 -13.72 26.87 12.70
C LYS A 86 -14.21 25.94 11.60
N LEU A 87 -13.26 25.26 10.97
CA LEU A 87 -13.53 24.17 10.04
C LEU A 87 -13.70 22.86 10.83
N TYR A 88 -14.83 22.19 10.62
CA TYR A 88 -15.06 20.84 11.12
C TYR A 88 -14.90 19.84 9.97
N VAL A 89 -14.11 18.80 10.19
CA VAL A 89 -13.91 17.74 9.21
C VAL A 89 -14.26 16.41 9.84
N ASP A 90 -15.17 15.70 9.19
CA ASP A 90 -15.68 14.40 9.64
C ASP A 90 -15.06 13.28 8.82
N GLU A 91 -14.51 12.27 9.50
CA GLU A 91 -14.05 11.00 8.96
C GLU A 91 -14.88 9.88 9.58
N ILE A 92 -15.63 9.14 8.76
CA ILE A 92 -16.57 8.11 9.22
C ILE A 92 -15.91 6.73 9.08
N LYS A 93 -16.00 5.93 10.14
CA LYS A 93 -15.47 4.56 10.17
C LYS A 93 -16.50 3.58 10.73
N THR A 94 -16.77 2.52 9.98
CA THR A 94 -17.60 1.41 10.46
C THR A 94 -16.75 0.38 11.18
N VAL A 95 -17.21 -0.07 12.33
CA VAL A 95 -16.53 -1.05 13.20
C VAL A 95 -17.48 -2.16 13.66
N GLU A 96 -16.92 -3.27 14.11
CA GLU A 96 -17.67 -4.44 14.61
C GLU A 96 -17.50 -4.65 16.12
N PHE A 97 -16.52 -3.99 16.73
CA PHE A 97 -16.24 -4.08 18.16
C PHE A 97 -17.05 -3.06 18.95
N ASP A 98 -17.18 -3.33 20.26
CA ASP A 98 -17.86 -2.45 21.19
C ASP A 98 -17.18 -1.08 21.28
N LEU A 99 -17.95 -0.02 21.07
CA LEU A 99 -17.44 1.35 21.12
C LEU A 99 -17.08 1.82 22.53
N GLU A 100 -17.59 1.16 23.59
CA GLU A 100 -17.29 1.52 24.99
C GLU A 100 -15.82 1.23 25.34
N ILE A 101 -15.23 0.20 24.74
CA ILE A 101 -13.82 -0.17 24.98
C ILE A 101 -12.80 0.72 24.26
N MET A 102 -13.26 1.59 23.37
CA MET A 102 -12.39 2.45 22.59
C MET A 102 -11.97 3.68 23.40
N GLU A 103 -10.75 3.72 23.90
CA GLU A 103 -10.23 4.83 24.68
C GLU A 103 -9.67 5.95 23.82
N GLU A 104 -9.02 5.62 22.69
CA GLU A 104 -8.33 6.56 21.82
C GLU A 104 -8.75 6.42 20.36
N ILE A 105 -8.57 7.50 19.59
CA ILE A 105 -8.77 7.51 18.14
C ILE A 105 -7.65 6.70 17.49
N ASP A 106 -7.99 5.82 16.54
CA ASP A 106 -7.00 5.16 15.71
C ASP A 106 -6.11 6.21 15.02
N PRO A 107 -4.77 6.14 15.20
CA PRO A 107 -3.86 7.13 14.64
C PRO A 107 -3.93 7.28 13.13
N LEU A 108 -4.25 6.22 12.38
CA LEU A 108 -4.38 6.28 10.92
C LEU A 108 -5.66 7.00 10.50
N HIS A 109 -6.77 6.78 11.22
CA HIS A 109 -8.03 7.49 10.96
C HIS A 109 -7.90 8.97 11.28
N LEU A 110 -7.29 9.30 12.41
CA LEU A 110 -7.01 10.68 12.79
C LEU A 110 -6.12 11.37 11.76
N ALA A 111 -5.05 10.70 11.33
CA ALA A 111 -4.12 11.25 10.33
C ALA A 111 -4.79 11.51 8.97
N GLN A 112 -5.71 10.65 8.54
CA GLN A 112 -6.51 10.89 7.33
C GLN A 112 -7.33 12.18 7.46
N ALA A 113 -8.06 12.32 8.55
CA ALA A 113 -8.89 13.49 8.81
C ALA A 113 -8.06 14.77 8.97
N MET A 114 -6.89 14.73 9.60
CA MET A 114 -5.95 15.85 9.67
C MET A 114 -5.48 16.30 8.26
N CYS A 115 -5.16 15.35 7.39
CA CYS A 115 -4.79 15.67 6.01
C CYS A 115 -5.93 16.32 5.23
N TYR A 116 -7.17 15.87 5.40
CA TYR A 116 -8.34 16.51 4.81
C TYR A 116 -8.54 17.92 5.35
N ALA A 117 -8.43 18.08 6.68
CA ALA A 117 -8.58 19.39 7.33
C ALA A 117 -7.53 20.39 6.83
N TYR A 118 -6.28 19.99 6.68
CA TYR A 118 -5.24 20.83 6.09
C TYR A 118 -5.63 21.32 4.69
N VAL A 119 -5.97 20.40 3.78
CA VAL A 119 -6.24 20.76 2.38
C VAL A 119 -7.50 21.61 2.26
N LEU A 120 -8.53 21.36 3.06
CA LEU A 120 -9.78 22.15 3.07
C LEU A 120 -9.60 23.53 3.69
N SER A 121 -8.62 23.72 4.58
CA SER A 121 -8.36 25.01 5.25
C SER A 121 -7.32 25.89 4.54
N LEU A 122 -6.77 25.47 3.40
CA LEU A 122 -5.67 26.19 2.72
C LEU A 122 -5.98 27.63 2.38
N ASP A 123 -7.18 27.92 1.91
CA ASP A 123 -7.56 29.25 1.43
C ASP A 123 -7.70 30.26 2.58
N GLU A 124 -8.31 29.85 3.69
CA GLU A 124 -8.62 30.73 4.81
C GLU A 124 -7.71 30.54 6.03
N LYS A 125 -6.87 29.50 6.02
CA LYS A 125 -5.95 29.13 7.11
C LYS A 125 -6.64 29.01 8.47
N MET A 126 -7.82 28.39 8.46
CA MET A 126 -8.66 28.24 9.65
C MET A 126 -8.13 27.15 10.59
N ASN A 127 -8.32 27.36 11.88
CA ASN A 127 -8.20 26.27 12.85
C ASN A 127 -9.32 25.25 12.61
N SER A 128 -9.00 23.99 12.84
CA SER A 128 -9.93 22.91 12.49
C SER A 128 -10.21 22.01 13.68
N ILE A 129 -11.44 21.53 13.75
CA ILE A 129 -11.85 20.44 14.62
C ILE A 129 -12.01 19.19 13.76
N VAL A 130 -11.20 18.20 14.06
CA VAL A 130 -11.21 16.91 13.37
C VAL A 130 -12.07 15.94 14.16
N ASN A 131 -13.10 15.42 13.54
CA ASN A 131 -13.99 14.40 14.09
C ASN A 131 -13.71 13.04 13.44
N VAL A 132 -13.47 12.02 14.24
CA VAL A 132 -13.52 10.63 13.79
C VAL A 132 -14.79 10.01 14.37
N ILE A 133 -15.67 9.60 13.46
CA ILE A 133 -17.00 9.09 13.78
C ILE A 133 -17.00 7.58 13.59
N TYR A 134 -16.99 6.86 14.68
CA TYR A 134 -17.10 5.41 14.68
C TYR A 134 -18.56 4.98 14.76
N TYR A 135 -18.95 4.06 13.89
CA TYR A 135 -20.30 3.49 13.84
C TYR A 135 -20.22 1.97 13.95
N ASN A 136 -20.82 1.42 14.98
CA ASN A 136 -20.90 -0.03 15.15
C ASN A 136 -22.01 -0.59 14.27
N ILE A 137 -21.66 -1.53 13.39
CA ILE A 137 -22.58 -2.10 12.39
C ILE A 137 -23.60 -3.09 12.99
N HIS A 138 -23.40 -3.54 14.25
CA HIS A 138 -24.27 -4.50 14.92
C HIS A 138 -25.23 -3.84 15.89
N THR A 139 -24.81 -2.75 16.55
CA THR A 139 -25.61 -2.06 17.57
C THR A 139 -26.23 -0.76 17.09
N ASP A 140 -25.88 -0.29 15.89
CA ASP A 140 -26.25 1.01 15.33
C ASP A 140 -25.81 2.22 16.20
N GLU A 141 -24.92 2.00 17.14
CA GLU A 141 -24.35 3.05 17.99
C GLU A 141 -23.30 3.85 17.26
N LYS A 142 -23.20 5.14 17.58
CA LYS A 142 -22.14 6.03 17.06
C LYS A 142 -21.38 6.68 18.20
N ARG A 143 -20.07 6.81 18.04
CA ARG A 143 -19.18 7.55 18.93
C ARG A 143 -18.39 8.56 18.14
N ILE A 144 -18.46 9.81 18.53
CA ILE A 144 -17.71 10.91 17.91
C ILE A 144 -16.55 11.25 18.83
N MET A 145 -15.35 11.15 18.30
CA MET A 145 -14.13 11.54 18.99
C MET A 145 -13.51 12.72 18.25
N GLN A 146 -13.18 13.78 18.97
CA GLN A 146 -12.72 15.03 18.35
C GLN A 146 -11.38 15.47 18.89
N LYS A 147 -10.61 16.14 18.01
CA LYS A 147 -9.41 16.91 18.38
C LYS A 147 -9.36 18.22 17.63
N GLU A 148 -8.91 19.27 18.31
CA GLU A 148 -8.71 20.58 17.73
C GLU A 148 -7.25 20.77 17.31
N TYR A 149 -7.05 21.41 16.15
CA TYR A 149 -5.76 21.71 15.58
C TYR A 149 -5.71 23.12 15.03
N THR A 150 -4.61 23.80 15.20
CA THR A 150 -4.30 25.03 14.47
C THR A 150 -3.94 24.70 13.03
N PHE A 151 -4.09 25.66 12.12
CA PHE A 151 -3.65 25.51 10.74
C PHE A 151 -2.16 25.12 10.65
N ALA A 152 -1.31 25.73 11.48
CA ALA A 152 0.12 25.48 11.50
C ALA A 152 0.47 24.04 11.89
N GLU A 153 -0.23 23.46 12.87
CA GLU A 153 -0.04 22.05 13.26
C GLU A 153 -0.44 21.08 12.13
N LEU A 154 -1.54 21.38 11.43
CA LEU A 154 -1.99 20.58 10.28
C LEU A 154 -1.02 20.69 9.10
N GLU A 155 -0.50 21.89 8.83
CA GLU A 155 0.50 22.14 7.79
C GLU A 155 1.78 21.37 8.07
N GLU A 156 2.35 21.50 9.27
CA GLU A 156 3.56 20.77 9.67
C GLU A 156 3.37 19.26 9.54
N PHE A 157 2.25 18.75 10.01
CA PHE A 157 1.94 17.33 9.93
C PHE A 157 1.87 16.84 8.47
N PHE A 158 1.10 17.54 7.62
CA PHE A 158 0.93 17.15 6.21
C PHE A 158 2.24 17.24 5.42
N LEU A 159 2.99 18.33 5.60
CA LEU A 159 4.27 18.51 4.94
C LEU A 159 5.29 17.45 5.37
N ASN A 160 5.31 17.07 6.64
CA ASN A 160 6.16 15.99 7.13
C ASN A 160 5.85 14.64 6.44
N LEU A 161 4.57 14.30 6.25
CA LEU A 161 4.18 13.10 5.51
C LEU A 161 4.68 13.14 4.06
N CYS A 162 4.49 14.27 3.38
CA CYS A 162 4.94 14.47 2.00
C CYS A 162 6.47 14.36 1.88
N GLU A 163 7.21 14.97 2.79
CA GLU A 163 8.68 14.92 2.80
C GLU A 163 9.22 13.50 3.01
N ARG A 164 8.65 12.77 3.95
CA ARG A 164 9.02 11.37 4.21
C ARG A 164 8.74 10.49 2.98
N TYR A 165 7.60 10.71 2.32
CA TYR A 165 7.25 9.96 1.12
C TYR A 165 8.17 10.31 -0.07
N ILE A 166 8.51 11.59 -0.28
CA ILE A 166 9.47 12.02 -1.31
C ILE A 166 10.87 11.43 -1.05
N SER A 167 11.28 11.37 0.19
CA SER A 167 12.55 10.73 0.57
C SER A 167 12.58 9.25 0.20
N TRP A 168 11.45 8.56 0.40
CA TRP A 168 11.31 7.16 -0.02
C TRP A 168 11.30 7.03 -1.56
N ILE A 169 10.59 7.89 -2.29
CA ILE A 169 10.61 7.92 -3.76
C ILE A 169 12.04 8.07 -4.28
N SER A 170 12.79 9.03 -3.74
CA SER A 170 14.17 9.29 -4.13
C SER A 170 15.06 8.06 -3.89
N PHE A 171 14.96 7.46 -2.73
CA PHE A 171 15.66 6.22 -2.39
C PHE A 171 15.31 5.07 -3.35
N ASP A 172 14.02 4.83 -3.61
CA ASP A 172 13.58 3.73 -4.50
C ASP A 172 14.02 3.96 -5.95
N ARG A 173 14.01 5.22 -6.41
CA ARG A 173 14.52 5.61 -7.72
C ARG A 173 16.01 5.31 -7.86
N GLU A 174 16.83 5.77 -6.92
CA GLU A 174 18.27 5.51 -6.93
C GLU A 174 18.58 4.00 -6.88
N ARG A 175 17.88 3.28 -6.01
CA ARG A 175 18.01 1.82 -5.91
C ARG A 175 17.67 1.13 -7.23
N LYS A 176 16.59 1.54 -7.92
CA LYS A 176 16.19 0.99 -9.21
C LYS A 176 17.25 1.26 -10.31
N VAL A 177 17.81 2.46 -10.34
CA VAL A 177 18.90 2.79 -11.29
C VAL A 177 20.11 1.88 -11.05
N LYS A 178 20.57 1.75 -9.81
CA LYS A 178 21.66 0.85 -9.45
C LYS A 178 21.37 -0.60 -9.83
N LEU A 179 20.18 -1.08 -9.48
CA LEU A 179 19.74 -2.44 -9.81
C LEU A 179 19.75 -2.69 -11.32
N HIS A 180 19.24 -1.76 -12.13
CA HIS A 180 19.24 -1.91 -13.59
C HIS A 180 20.66 -2.05 -14.16
N VAL A 181 21.62 -1.27 -13.67
CA VAL A 181 23.03 -1.39 -14.07
C VAL A 181 23.59 -2.77 -13.71
N GLN A 182 23.38 -3.20 -12.46
CA GLN A 182 23.85 -4.51 -11.98
C GLN A 182 23.23 -5.68 -12.74
N LEU A 183 21.93 -5.61 -13.02
CA LEU A 183 21.24 -6.65 -13.79
C LEU A 183 21.68 -6.69 -15.27
N LYS A 184 22.06 -5.57 -15.86
CA LYS A 184 22.65 -5.56 -17.22
C LYS A 184 23.99 -6.30 -17.27
N GLU A 185 24.79 -6.19 -16.22
CA GLU A 185 26.09 -6.87 -16.10
C GLU A 185 25.96 -8.31 -15.59
N LEU A 186 24.81 -8.70 -15.05
CA LEU A 186 24.58 -10.02 -14.48
C LEU A 186 24.84 -11.11 -15.52
N LYS A 187 25.78 -12.00 -15.21
CA LYS A 187 26.10 -13.16 -16.04
C LYS A 187 25.38 -14.41 -15.54
N PHE A 188 25.18 -15.36 -16.44
CA PHE A 188 24.65 -16.66 -16.05
C PHE A 188 25.57 -17.28 -14.97
N PRO A 189 25.02 -17.76 -13.84
CA PRO A 189 25.85 -18.08 -12.67
C PRO A 189 26.66 -19.37 -12.79
N PHE A 190 26.41 -20.18 -13.79
CA PHE A 190 27.12 -21.44 -14.03
C PHE A 190 28.06 -21.35 -15.23
N PRO A 191 29.16 -22.13 -15.23
CA PRO A 191 30.12 -22.11 -16.33
C PRO A 191 29.56 -22.51 -17.69
N MET A 192 28.57 -23.41 -17.68
CA MET A 192 27.94 -23.92 -18.90
C MET A 192 26.43 -24.08 -18.71
N TYR A 193 25.69 -23.92 -19.80
CA TYR A 193 24.29 -24.29 -19.84
C TYR A 193 24.12 -25.81 -19.95
N ARG A 194 23.13 -26.37 -19.27
CA ARG A 194 22.70 -27.74 -19.50
C ARG A 194 21.99 -27.83 -20.85
N GLU A 195 21.88 -29.05 -21.38
CA GLU A 195 21.10 -29.29 -22.62
C GLU A 195 19.68 -28.72 -22.51
N GLY A 196 19.23 -27.99 -23.56
CA GLY A 196 17.94 -27.31 -23.60
C GLY A 196 17.81 -26.06 -22.70
N GLN A 197 18.69 -25.84 -21.74
CA GLN A 197 18.59 -24.73 -20.79
C GLN A 197 18.74 -23.37 -21.46
N ARG A 198 19.69 -23.22 -22.38
CA ARG A 198 19.87 -21.97 -23.14
C ARG A 198 18.66 -21.64 -24.02
N GLN A 199 18.05 -22.68 -24.63
CA GLN A 199 16.85 -22.52 -25.45
C GLN A 199 15.70 -22.01 -24.60
N LEU A 200 15.50 -22.59 -23.39
CA LEU A 200 14.47 -22.14 -22.44
C LEU A 200 14.69 -20.69 -22.00
N CYS A 201 15.93 -20.30 -21.62
CA CYS A 201 16.24 -18.91 -21.29
C CYS A 201 15.89 -17.94 -22.41
N THR A 202 16.24 -18.30 -23.65
CA THR A 202 15.93 -17.48 -24.82
C THR A 202 14.43 -17.38 -25.08
N ALA A 203 13.71 -18.47 -24.92
CA ALA A 203 12.26 -18.50 -25.08
C ALA A 203 11.56 -17.60 -24.05
N VAL A 204 11.95 -17.71 -22.77
CA VAL A 204 11.41 -16.85 -21.68
C VAL A 204 11.69 -15.37 -21.98
N TYR A 205 12.93 -15.00 -22.28
CA TYR A 205 13.27 -13.62 -22.58
C TYR A 205 12.44 -13.05 -23.74
N ARG A 206 12.37 -13.77 -24.87
CA ARG A 206 11.58 -13.35 -26.05
C ARG A 206 10.08 -13.27 -25.75
N THR A 207 9.58 -14.11 -24.88
CA THR A 207 8.17 -14.08 -24.46
C THR A 207 7.85 -12.82 -23.67
N ILE A 208 8.71 -12.42 -22.76
CA ILE A 208 8.58 -11.17 -22.01
C ILE A 208 8.71 -9.98 -22.96
N GLU A 209 9.72 -9.99 -23.82
CA GLU A 209 9.95 -8.93 -24.82
C GLU A 209 8.75 -8.68 -25.73
N ARG A 210 8.00 -9.74 -26.07
CA ARG A 210 6.85 -9.68 -26.97
C ARG A 210 5.51 -9.61 -26.24
N GLU A 211 5.53 -9.52 -24.90
CA GLU A 211 4.33 -9.51 -24.06
C GLU A 211 3.38 -10.71 -24.32
N ASN A 212 3.98 -11.87 -24.60
CA ASN A 212 3.28 -13.09 -24.93
C ASN A 212 3.19 -14.07 -23.75
N LYS A 213 2.53 -15.21 -23.97
CA LYS A 213 2.42 -16.33 -23.04
C LYS A 213 3.31 -17.47 -23.54
N LEU A 214 3.97 -18.18 -22.59
CA LEU A 214 4.82 -19.33 -22.86
C LEU A 214 4.37 -20.52 -22.03
N LEU A 215 4.07 -21.62 -22.69
CA LEU A 215 3.87 -22.93 -22.07
C LEU A 215 5.10 -23.78 -22.33
N VAL A 216 5.67 -24.35 -21.28
CA VAL A 216 6.90 -25.14 -21.36
C VAL A 216 6.73 -26.46 -20.66
N GLN A 217 7.05 -27.55 -21.37
CA GLN A 217 7.28 -28.85 -20.77
C GLN A 217 8.79 -29.14 -20.79
N ALA A 218 9.37 -29.28 -19.64
CA ALA A 218 10.80 -29.53 -19.49
C ALA A 218 11.07 -30.61 -18.44
N PRO A 219 12.06 -31.51 -18.68
CA PRO A 219 12.39 -32.60 -17.75
C PRO A 219 12.89 -32.06 -16.42
N THR A 220 12.86 -32.92 -15.39
CA THR A 220 13.49 -32.62 -14.10
C THR A 220 15.00 -32.50 -14.27
N GLY A 221 15.64 -31.66 -13.47
CA GLY A 221 17.10 -31.50 -13.49
C GLY A 221 17.66 -30.50 -14.53
N ILE A 222 16.88 -30.04 -15.51
CA ILE A 222 17.35 -29.05 -16.51
C ILE A 222 17.66 -27.67 -15.89
N GLY A 223 17.25 -27.40 -14.66
CA GLY A 223 17.40 -26.08 -14.04
C GLY A 223 16.32 -25.08 -14.44
N LYS A 224 15.05 -25.48 -14.44
CA LYS A 224 13.91 -24.64 -14.81
C LYS A 224 13.88 -23.30 -14.09
N THR A 225 14.11 -23.29 -12.79
CA THR A 225 14.03 -22.09 -11.95
C THR A 225 14.99 -21.00 -12.42
N ILE A 226 16.28 -21.32 -12.57
CA ILE A 226 17.26 -20.34 -13.05
C ILE A 226 17.01 -19.95 -14.51
N SER A 227 16.49 -20.88 -15.34
CA SER A 227 16.19 -20.64 -16.75
C SER A 227 14.98 -19.72 -16.95
N VAL A 228 14.17 -19.50 -15.92
CA VAL A 228 13.08 -18.54 -15.89
C VAL A 228 13.53 -17.24 -15.22
N LEU A 229 14.11 -17.30 -14.02
CA LEU A 229 14.47 -16.11 -13.25
C LEU A 229 15.57 -15.27 -13.90
N PHE A 230 16.66 -15.90 -14.38
CA PHE A 230 17.76 -15.17 -14.98
C PHE A 230 17.35 -14.33 -16.21
N PRO A 231 16.69 -14.88 -17.25
CA PRO A 231 16.25 -14.08 -18.38
C PRO A 231 15.17 -13.06 -18.02
N SER A 232 14.32 -13.33 -17.02
CA SER A 232 13.35 -12.35 -16.52
C SER A 232 14.04 -11.15 -15.87
N LEU A 233 15.08 -11.36 -15.07
CA LEU A 233 15.88 -10.27 -14.51
C LEU A 233 16.60 -9.47 -15.61
N LYS A 234 17.09 -10.14 -16.65
CA LYS A 234 17.67 -9.43 -17.83
C LYS A 234 16.62 -8.58 -18.54
N ALA A 235 15.39 -9.06 -18.67
CA ALA A 235 14.29 -8.29 -19.25
C ALA A 235 13.94 -7.06 -18.38
N VAL A 236 13.92 -7.21 -17.05
CA VAL A 236 13.77 -6.07 -16.11
C VAL A 236 14.89 -5.05 -16.30
N ALA A 237 16.14 -5.49 -16.46
CA ALA A 237 17.27 -4.61 -16.71
C ALA A 237 17.14 -3.76 -17.98
N GLU A 238 16.32 -4.20 -18.92
CA GLU A 238 16.05 -3.49 -20.18
C GLU A 238 14.71 -2.74 -20.17
N GLY A 239 14.09 -2.61 -18.98
CA GLY A 239 12.82 -1.89 -18.80
C GLY A 239 11.59 -2.66 -19.30
N LYS A 240 11.72 -3.97 -19.57
CA LYS A 240 10.62 -4.82 -20.07
C LYS A 240 9.77 -5.43 -18.94
N GLY A 241 9.68 -4.76 -17.82
CA GLY A 241 8.92 -5.16 -16.64
C GLY A 241 9.55 -4.61 -15.36
N GLY A 242 8.75 -4.49 -14.30
CA GLY A 242 9.20 -3.94 -13.01
C GLY A 242 9.15 -4.94 -11.85
N ARG A 243 8.35 -6.00 -11.99
CA ARG A 243 8.13 -7.00 -10.93
C ARG A 243 8.02 -8.40 -11.53
N ILE A 244 8.51 -9.39 -10.80
CA ILE A 244 8.39 -10.81 -11.15
C ILE A 244 7.61 -11.51 -10.05
N PHE A 245 6.51 -12.16 -10.41
CA PHE A 245 5.75 -13.03 -9.51
C PHE A 245 6.07 -14.48 -9.86
N PHE A 246 6.76 -15.17 -8.97
CA PHE A 246 7.08 -16.59 -9.13
C PHE A 246 6.10 -17.41 -8.29
N LEU A 247 5.11 -18.01 -8.96
CA LEU A 247 4.06 -18.78 -8.30
C LEU A 247 4.43 -20.26 -8.23
N THR A 248 4.22 -20.88 -7.09
CA THR A 248 4.46 -22.31 -6.86
C THR A 248 3.20 -22.99 -6.33
N ALA A 249 2.89 -24.17 -6.85
CA ALA A 249 1.73 -24.93 -6.40
C ALA A 249 1.92 -25.63 -5.03
N ARG A 250 3.16 -25.74 -4.56
CA ARG A 250 3.53 -26.41 -3.30
C ARG A 250 4.53 -25.60 -2.51
N ASN A 251 4.45 -25.65 -1.19
CA ASN A 251 5.36 -24.91 -0.31
C ASN A 251 6.83 -25.32 -0.47
N ALA A 252 7.11 -26.61 -0.68
CA ALA A 252 8.46 -27.10 -0.96
C ALA A 252 9.05 -26.47 -2.26
N GLY A 253 8.20 -25.93 -3.14
CA GLY A 253 8.62 -25.24 -4.37
C GLY A 253 9.17 -23.84 -4.14
N VAL A 254 9.03 -23.26 -2.95
CA VAL A 254 9.50 -21.89 -2.62
C VAL A 254 11.02 -21.82 -2.43
N LEU A 255 11.64 -22.88 -1.93
CA LEU A 255 13.08 -22.91 -1.63
C LEU A 255 13.95 -22.74 -2.90
N ALA A 256 13.63 -23.43 -3.98
CA ALA A 256 14.44 -23.37 -5.19
C ALA A 256 14.50 -21.96 -5.84
N PRO A 257 13.38 -21.19 -5.95
CA PRO A 257 13.44 -19.79 -6.33
C PRO A 257 14.22 -18.92 -5.36
N GLN A 258 14.05 -19.10 -4.04
CA GLN A 258 14.80 -18.35 -3.03
C GLN A 258 16.31 -18.56 -3.16
N ASP A 259 16.77 -19.82 -3.18
CA ASP A 259 18.19 -20.16 -3.35
C ASP A 259 18.76 -19.58 -4.65
N THR A 260 17.97 -19.67 -5.73
CA THR A 260 18.36 -19.11 -7.02
C THR A 260 18.51 -17.58 -6.94
N LEU A 261 17.57 -16.90 -6.29
CA LEU A 261 17.61 -15.43 -6.13
C LEU A 261 18.75 -15.02 -5.19
N LEU A 262 19.00 -15.74 -4.11
CA LEU A 262 20.15 -15.51 -3.23
C LEU A 262 21.47 -15.64 -3.99
N MET A 263 21.62 -16.68 -4.81
CA MET A 263 22.80 -16.88 -5.65
C MET A 263 22.98 -15.75 -6.67
N LEU A 264 21.91 -15.28 -7.29
CA LEU A 264 21.94 -14.15 -8.24
C LEU A 264 22.20 -12.84 -7.51
N ASN A 265 21.64 -12.64 -6.32
CA ASN A 265 21.80 -11.43 -5.51
C ASN A 265 23.25 -11.29 -4.98
N SER A 266 23.97 -12.37 -4.76
CA SER A 266 25.40 -12.29 -4.41
C SER A 266 26.25 -11.57 -5.47
N LYS A 267 25.68 -11.32 -6.66
CA LYS A 267 26.31 -10.63 -7.81
C LYS A 267 25.59 -9.35 -8.20
N ALA A 268 24.40 -9.09 -7.65
CA ALA A 268 23.57 -7.92 -7.90
C ALA A 268 22.92 -7.49 -6.57
N ASN A 269 23.70 -6.83 -5.71
CA ASN A 269 23.40 -6.60 -4.28
C ASN A 269 22.09 -5.83 -3.99
N ASP A 270 21.50 -5.16 -4.99
CA ASP A 270 20.26 -4.37 -4.83
C ASP A 270 18.98 -5.14 -5.25
N LEU A 271 19.09 -6.44 -5.58
CA LEU A 271 17.94 -7.27 -5.89
C LEU A 271 17.13 -7.58 -4.63
N SER A 272 15.92 -7.04 -4.57
CA SER A 272 14.99 -7.28 -3.46
C SER A 272 13.98 -8.35 -3.86
N PHE A 273 13.73 -9.31 -2.97
CA PHE A 273 12.69 -10.32 -3.13
C PHE A 273 12.11 -10.72 -1.78
N ILE A 274 10.88 -11.21 -1.80
CA ILE A 274 10.18 -11.72 -0.62
C ILE A 274 9.46 -13.02 -0.99
N ALA A 275 9.51 -13.98 -0.09
CA ALA A 275 8.67 -15.17 -0.16
C ALA A 275 7.43 -14.96 0.70
N LEU A 276 6.27 -14.94 0.07
CA LEU A 276 4.99 -14.84 0.77
C LEU A 276 4.58 -16.24 1.23
N THR A 277 4.38 -16.39 2.52
CA THR A 277 3.94 -17.62 3.16
C THR A 277 2.59 -17.39 3.81
N ALA A 278 1.71 -18.39 3.78
CA ALA A 278 0.42 -18.30 4.45
C ALA A 278 0.62 -18.06 5.95
N LYS A 279 -0.18 -17.18 6.55
CA LYS A 279 -0.09 -16.79 7.95
C LYS A 279 -0.06 -18.00 8.90
N GLU A 280 -0.92 -18.97 8.68
CA GLU A 280 -1.01 -20.22 9.47
C GLU A 280 0.31 -20.99 9.61
N LYS A 281 1.28 -20.73 8.70
CA LYS A 281 2.58 -21.40 8.69
C LYS A 281 3.71 -20.63 9.35
N ILE A 282 3.51 -19.32 9.54
CA ILE A 282 4.49 -18.44 10.19
C ILE A 282 4.02 -17.96 11.55
N CYS A 283 2.75 -18.23 11.91
CA CYS A 283 2.19 -17.89 13.20
C CYS A 283 2.94 -18.69 14.30
N PRO A 284 3.44 -18.04 15.36
CA PRO A 284 4.10 -18.72 16.46
C PRO A 284 3.13 -19.52 17.35
N PHE A 285 1.84 -19.31 17.23
CA PHE A 285 0.81 -20.03 17.96
C PHE A 285 0.42 -21.31 17.19
N GLU A 286 0.57 -22.47 17.81
CA GLU A 286 0.28 -23.78 17.22
C GLU A 286 -1.21 -24.06 16.99
N LEU A 287 -2.09 -23.37 17.72
CA LEU A 287 -3.54 -23.50 17.59
C LEU A 287 -4.05 -22.47 16.58
N ALA A 288 -5.05 -22.89 15.80
CA ALA A 288 -5.63 -22.11 14.70
C ALA A 288 -5.62 -20.60 14.96
N CYS A 289 -4.96 -19.85 14.06
CA CYS A 289 -4.88 -18.40 14.15
C CYS A 289 -6.29 -17.80 14.30
N ASN A 290 -6.70 -17.61 15.53
CA ASN A 290 -7.93 -16.90 15.84
C ASN A 290 -7.59 -15.41 15.93
N PRO A 291 -8.35 -14.52 15.27
CA PRO A 291 -8.12 -13.08 15.38
C PRO A 291 -8.13 -12.55 16.83
N GLU A 292 -8.86 -13.24 17.71
CA GLU A 292 -8.96 -12.90 19.14
C GLU A 292 -7.68 -13.23 19.93
N ASP A 293 -6.82 -14.12 19.41
CA ASP A 293 -5.57 -14.56 20.06
C ASP A 293 -4.34 -13.84 19.48
N CYS A 294 -4.52 -12.96 18.54
CA CYS A 294 -3.53 -12.10 17.92
C CYS A 294 -3.64 -10.68 18.46
#